data_38c31e566c69e4a567912b1dfbd0b9b9
#
_entry.id   38c31e566c69e4a567912b1dfbd0b9b9
#
_cell.length_a   1.000
_cell.length_b   1.000
_cell.length_c   1.000
_cell.angle_alpha   90.00
_cell.angle_beta   90.00
_cell.angle_gamma   90.00
#
_symmetry.space_group_name_H-M   'P 1'
#
loop_
_entity.id
_entity.type
_entity.pdbx_description
1 polymer ?
#
loop_
_entity_poly.entity_id
_entity_poly.type
_entity_poly.pdbx_seq_one_letter_code
_entity_poly.pdbx_strand_id
1 'polypeptide(L)'
;MRKEAESVVRELVHDPILLARKSAPAGQEDVETARDLLDTLIAHRETCVGMAANMIGVFKKVVVFDCDGTYMTLFNPEIISCSGLYNTEEGCLSLLGGPRKTQRYQKIKVRYQNEKMQVRLKTFTGFPAQILQHEIDHCNGILI
;
A
#
# COMPACT_ATOMS: atom_id res chain seq x y z
N MET A 1 -8.14 -21.93 -7.49
CA MET A 1 -7.73 -21.84 -6.08
C MET A 1 -6.22 -21.86 -5.97
N ARG A 2 -5.68 -20.97 -5.20
CA ARG A 2 -4.25 -20.90 -4.97
C ARG A 2 -3.79 -22.01 -4.03
N LYS A 3 -2.69 -22.68 -4.37
CA LYS A 3 -2.09 -23.69 -3.50
C LYS A 3 -1.35 -23.01 -2.36
N GLU A 4 -1.49 -23.51 -1.15
CA GLU A 4 -0.84 -22.93 0.03
C GLU A 4 0.69 -22.89 -0.07
N ALA A 5 1.30 -23.88 -0.72
CA ALA A 5 2.74 -23.95 -0.89
C ALA A 5 3.28 -23.00 -1.95
N GLU A 6 2.41 -22.39 -2.74
CA GLU A 6 2.81 -21.49 -3.81
C GLU A 6 2.73 -20.06 -3.32
N SER A 7 3.89 -19.40 -3.20
CA SER A 7 3.97 -17.96 -3.05
C SER A 7 4.54 -17.35 -4.31
N VAL A 8 3.99 -16.22 -4.72
CA VAL A 8 4.45 -15.51 -5.90
C VAL A 8 5.05 -14.18 -5.47
N VAL A 9 6.38 -14.11 -5.55
CA VAL A 9 7.13 -12.88 -5.25
C VAL A 9 7.43 -12.19 -6.57
N ARG A 10 6.93 -10.96 -6.71
CA ARG A 10 7.13 -10.15 -7.92
C ARG A 10 8.36 -9.26 -7.79
N GLU A 11 8.99 -8.95 -8.93
CA GLU A 11 10.07 -7.97 -8.96
C GLU A 11 9.53 -6.57 -8.71
N LEU A 12 10.30 -5.77 -7.95
CA LEU A 12 9.94 -4.39 -7.65
C LEU A 12 10.26 -3.48 -8.84
N VAL A 13 9.32 -2.59 -9.14
CA VAL A 13 9.50 -1.55 -10.15
C VAL A 13 10.28 -0.40 -9.52
N HIS A 14 11.30 0.10 -10.24
CA HIS A 14 12.13 1.23 -9.79
C HIS A 14 12.04 2.44 -10.74
N ASP A 15 11.33 2.32 -11.85
CA ASP A 15 11.20 3.40 -12.84
C ASP A 15 10.29 4.51 -12.31
N PRO A 16 10.81 5.73 -12.06
CA PRO A 16 9.99 6.83 -11.53
C PRO A 16 8.85 7.22 -12.45
N ILE A 17 9.01 7.06 -13.77
CA ILE A 17 7.94 7.39 -14.73
C ILE A 17 6.76 6.44 -14.53
N LEU A 18 7.02 5.15 -14.36
CA LEU A 18 5.95 4.18 -14.09
C LEU A 18 5.33 4.41 -12.71
N LEU A 19 6.14 4.65 -11.69
CA LEU A 19 5.65 4.87 -10.33
C LEU A 19 4.84 6.17 -10.18
N ALA A 20 5.01 7.12 -11.08
CA ALA A 20 4.24 8.36 -11.11
C ALA A 20 2.88 8.22 -11.78
N ARG A 21 2.53 7.05 -12.32
CA ARG A 21 1.21 6.82 -12.90
C ARG A 21 0.17 6.67 -11.81
N LYS A 22 -0.98 7.31 -12.01
CA LYS A 22 -2.13 7.08 -11.13
C LYS A 22 -2.70 5.69 -11.38
N SER A 23 -3.00 4.98 -10.31
CA SER A 23 -3.63 3.67 -10.40
C SER A 23 -5.14 3.81 -10.64
N ALA A 24 -5.70 2.88 -11.41
CA ALA A 24 -7.13 2.79 -11.65
C ALA A 24 -7.83 2.04 -10.50
N PRO A 25 -9.15 2.18 -10.35
CA PRO A 25 -9.88 1.39 -9.37
C PRO A 25 -9.66 -0.11 -9.57
N ALA A 26 -9.56 -0.84 -8.46
CA ALA A 26 -9.41 -2.29 -8.45
C ALA A 26 -10.78 -2.95 -8.27
N GLY A 27 -10.88 -4.20 -8.75
CA GLY A 27 -12.09 -5.00 -8.64
C GLY A 27 -11.78 -6.44 -8.26
N GLN A 28 -12.78 -7.31 -8.37
CA GLN A 28 -12.65 -8.73 -8.02
C GLN A 28 -11.56 -9.42 -8.84
N GLU A 29 -11.33 -8.99 -10.07
CA GLU A 29 -10.28 -9.51 -10.95
C GLU A 29 -8.86 -9.24 -10.42
N ASP A 30 -8.71 -8.33 -9.46
CA ASP A 30 -7.41 -7.95 -8.90
C ASP A 30 -7.04 -8.70 -7.62
N VAL A 31 -7.87 -9.65 -7.18
CA VAL A 31 -7.62 -10.43 -5.94
C VAL A 31 -6.32 -11.23 -6.04
N GLU A 32 -6.03 -11.83 -7.18
CA GLU A 32 -4.79 -12.58 -7.37
C GLU A 32 -3.57 -11.68 -7.29
N THR A 33 -3.65 -10.50 -7.91
CA THR A 33 -2.61 -9.47 -7.78
C THR A 33 -2.39 -9.07 -6.32
N ALA A 34 -3.47 -8.91 -5.55
CA ALA A 34 -3.38 -8.58 -4.14
C ALA A 34 -2.65 -9.66 -3.34
N ARG A 35 -2.87 -10.93 -3.66
CA ARG A 35 -2.16 -12.05 -3.04
C ARG A 35 -0.66 -12.04 -3.39
N ASP A 36 -0.33 -11.79 -4.66
CA ASP A 36 1.06 -11.67 -5.09
C ASP A 36 1.75 -10.50 -4.39
N LEU A 37 1.02 -9.38 -4.23
CA LEU A 37 1.53 -8.21 -3.54
C LEU A 37 1.84 -8.52 -2.07
N LEU A 38 0.96 -9.24 -1.40
CA LEU A 38 1.17 -9.68 -0.01
C LEU A 38 2.37 -10.62 0.09
N ASP A 39 2.49 -11.58 -0.81
CA ASP A 39 3.65 -12.49 -0.83
C ASP A 39 4.96 -11.73 -1.02
N THR A 40 4.94 -10.71 -1.88
CA THR A 40 6.11 -9.87 -2.13
C THR A 40 6.47 -9.04 -0.89
N LEU A 41 5.46 -8.48 -0.20
CA LEU A 41 5.67 -7.76 1.05
C LEU A 41 6.29 -8.67 2.12
N ILE A 42 5.74 -9.86 2.28
CA ILE A 42 6.24 -10.83 3.28
C ILE A 42 7.69 -11.21 2.97
N ALA A 43 8.04 -11.38 1.70
CA ALA A 43 9.42 -11.66 1.29
C ALA A 43 10.38 -10.52 1.66
N HIS A 44 9.90 -9.29 1.76
CA HIS A 44 10.70 -8.11 2.12
C HIS A 44 10.40 -7.60 3.53
N ARG A 45 9.78 -8.41 4.39
CA ARG A 45 9.27 -7.97 5.70
C ARG A 45 10.33 -7.38 6.65
N GLU A 46 11.59 -7.72 6.46
CA GLU A 46 12.68 -7.19 7.29
C GLU A 46 13.01 -5.74 6.98
N THR A 47 12.66 -5.26 5.80
CA THR A 47 12.98 -3.91 5.34
C THR A 47 11.78 -3.12 4.85
N CYS A 48 10.60 -3.75 4.80
CA CYS A 48 9.40 -3.12 4.26
C CYS A 48 8.17 -3.50 5.06
N VAL A 49 7.31 -2.53 5.31
CA VAL A 49 6.09 -2.70 6.12
C VAL A 49 4.80 -2.46 5.33
N GLY A 50 4.90 -2.05 4.07
CA GLY A 50 3.75 -1.84 3.21
C GLY A 50 4.14 -1.75 1.74
N MET A 51 3.19 -2.07 0.86
CA MET A 51 3.34 -1.98 -0.59
C MET A 51 2.03 -1.61 -1.26
N ALA A 52 2.13 -0.87 -2.36
CA ALA A 52 1.02 -0.66 -3.29
C ALA A 52 1.29 -1.44 -4.58
N ALA A 53 0.23 -1.79 -5.31
CA ALA A 53 0.35 -2.67 -6.48
C ALA A 53 1.22 -2.07 -7.60
N ASN A 54 1.33 -0.74 -7.71
CA ASN A 54 2.21 -0.13 -8.71
C ASN A 54 3.68 -0.53 -8.51
N MET A 55 4.06 -0.88 -7.28
CA MET A 55 5.43 -1.32 -6.97
C MET A 55 5.78 -2.67 -7.62
N ILE A 56 4.78 -3.44 -8.01
CA ILE A 56 4.97 -4.69 -8.78
C ILE A 56 4.44 -4.57 -10.21
N GLY A 57 4.26 -3.34 -10.69
CA GLY A 57 3.89 -3.07 -12.08
C GLY A 57 2.41 -3.20 -12.41
N VAL A 58 1.54 -3.24 -11.41
CA VAL A 58 0.09 -3.30 -11.60
C VAL A 58 -0.53 -1.98 -11.16
N PHE A 59 -1.11 -1.24 -12.11
CA PHE A 59 -1.61 0.12 -11.83
C PHE A 59 -3.09 0.08 -11.42
N LYS A 60 -3.33 -0.60 -10.30
CA LYS A 60 -4.64 -0.75 -9.67
C LYS A 60 -4.51 -0.38 -8.20
N LYS A 61 -5.57 0.18 -7.63
CA LYS A 61 -5.57 0.67 -6.25
C LYS A 61 -5.70 -0.48 -5.26
N VAL A 62 -4.60 -1.17 -5.03
CA VAL A 62 -4.47 -2.24 -4.04
C VAL A 62 -3.29 -1.91 -3.14
N VAL A 63 -3.51 -2.00 -1.83
CA VAL A 63 -2.49 -1.75 -0.82
C VAL A 63 -2.47 -2.92 0.16
N VAL A 64 -1.28 -3.36 0.52
CA VAL A 64 -1.06 -4.32 1.62
C VAL A 64 -0.10 -3.69 2.62
N PHE A 65 -0.31 -3.91 3.91
CA PHE A 65 0.58 -3.37 4.93
C PHE A 65 0.46 -4.13 6.24
N ASP A 66 1.49 -3.98 7.08
CA ASP A 66 1.51 -4.52 8.43
C ASP A 66 0.80 -3.54 9.37
N CYS A 67 -0.37 -3.95 9.87
CA CYS A 67 -1.14 -3.18 10.82
C CYS A 67 -0.96 -3.78 12.21
N ASP A 68 0.06 -3.32 12.93
CA ASP A 68 0.41 -3.78 14.29
C ASP A 68 0.54 -5.30 14.40
N GLY A 69 1.24 -5.91 13.45
CA GLY A 69 1.51 -7.34 13.43
C GLY A 69 0.53 -8.18 12.63
N THR A 70 -0.52 -7.60 12.09
CA THR A 70 -1.48 -8.27 11.21
C THR A 70 -1.47 -7.62 9.84
N TYR A 71 -1.24 -8.41 8.80
CA TYR A 71 -1.30 -7.89 7.43
C TYR A 71 -2.74 -7.59 7.03
N MET A 72 -2.94 -6.42 6.44
CA MET A 72 -4.22 -6.02 5.87
C MET A 72 -4.07 -5.79 4.37
N THR A 73 -5.10 -6.16 3.63
CA THR A 73 -5.23 -5.89 2.19
C THR A 73 -6.42 -4.98 1.96
N LEU A 74 -6.19 -3.83 1.34
CA LEU A 74 -7.22 -2.84 1.06
C LEU A 74 -7.33 -2.60 -0.44
N PHE A 75 -8.56 -2.69 -0.96
CA PHE A 75 -8.90 -2.31 -2.34
C PHE A 75 -9.52 -0.93 -2.33
N ASN A 76 -9.08 -0.07 -3.23
CA ASN A 76 -9.62 1.28 -3.39
C ASN A 76 -9.65 2.10 -2.10
N PRO A 77 -8.54 2.16 -1.34
CA PRO A 77 -8.52 2.93 -0.10
C PRO A 77 -8.65 4.42 -0.38
N GLU A 78 -9.49 5.09 0.42
CA GLU A 78 -9.73 6.52 0.32
C GLU A 78 -9.75 7.13 1.72
N ILE A 79 -8.94 8.14 1.96
CA ILE A 79 -8.93 8.87 3.23
C ILE A 79 -10.11 9.82 3.23
N ILE A 80 -11.05 9.63 4.16
CA ILE A 80 -12.25 10.46 4.27
C ILE A 80 -12.18 11.49 5.39
N SER A 81 -11.27 11.33 6.34
CA SER A 81 -10.95 12.36 7.34
C SER A 81 -9.56 12.12 7.90
N CYS A 82 -8.94 13.18 8.39
CA CYS A 82 -7.58 13.12 8.95
C CYS A 82 -7.40 14.23 9.98
N SER A 83 -6.48 14.00 10.92
CA SER A 83 -6.13 14.98 11.95
C SER A 83 -4.72 14.72 12.49
N GLY A 84 -4.12 15.77 13.07
CA GLY A 84 -2.80 15.66 13.70
C GLY A 84 -1.65 15.66 12.71
N LEU A 85 -1.52 16.74 11.93
CA LEU A 85 -0.44 16.88 10.95
C LEU A 85 0.93 16.90 11.63
N TYR A 86 1.90 16.15 11.09
CA TYR A 86 3.29 16.16 11.54
C TYR A 86 4.25 15.95 10.38
N ASN A 87 5.51 16.39 10.59
CA ASN A 87 6.57 16.19 9.61
C ASN A 87 7.35 14.91 9.92
N THR A 88 7.76 14.19 8.89
CA THR A 88 8.53 12.96 9.05
C THR A 88 9.38 12.71 7.80
N GLU A 89 10.17 11.63 7.85
CA GLU A 89 10.93 11.15 6.69
C GLU A 89 10.56 9.69 6.45
N GLU A 90 10.44 9.32 5.17
CA GLU A 90 10.06 7.96 4.77
C GLU A 90 10.90 7.49 3.60
N GLY A 91 11.18 6.19 3.56
CA GLY A 91 11.82 5.53 2.43
C GLY A 91 10.87 4.53 1.77
N CYS A 92 11.22 4.12 0.56
CA CYS A 92 10.48 3.12 -0.20
C CYS A 92 11.45 2.23 -0.97
N LEU A 93 11.20 0.90 -0.97
CA LEU A 93 12.05 -0.05 -1.70
C LEU A 93 12.07 0.21 -3.21
N SER A 94 10.97 0.70 -3.78
CA SER A 94 10.88 1.02 -5.21
C SER A 94 11.57 2.33 -5.56
N LEU A 95 11.66 3.28 -4.63
CA LEU A 95 12.28 4.58 -4.87
C LEU A 95 13.67 4.62 -4.26
N LEU A 96 14.67 4.59 -5.10
CA LEU A 96 16.07 4.64 -4.70
C LEU A 96 16.48 6.09 -4.35
N GLY A 97 17.53 6.25 -3.57
CA GLY A 97 18.06 7.56 -3.19
C GLY A 97 17.84 7.96 -1.75
N GLY A 98 17.33 7.05 -0.92
CA GLY A 98 17.19 7.24 0.52
C GLY A 98 15.88 7.91 0.95
N PRO A 99 15.73 8.20 2.25
CA PRO A 99 14.50 8.77 2.80
C PRO A 99 14.17 10.15 2.23
N ARG A 100 12.87 10.43 2.13
CA ARG A 100 12.33 11.70 1.69
C ARG A 100 11.50 12.35 2.78
N LYS A 101 11.56 13.67 2.87
CA LYS A 101 10.74 14.43 3.81
C LYS A 101 9.30 14.45 3.33
N THR A 102 8.36 14.28 4.24
CA THR A 102 6.94 14.30 3.95
C THR A 102 6.14 14.74 5.16
N GLN A 103 4.86 15.00 4.96
CA GLN A 103 3.89 15.29 6.01
C GLN A 103 2.88 14.16 6.09
N ARG A 104 2.52 13.79 7.32
CA ARG A 104 1.55 12.74 7.60
C ARG A 104 0.58 13.20 8.69
N TYR A 105 -0.53 12.47 8.83
CA TYR A 105 -1.51 12.70 9.88
C TYR A 105 -1.44 11.57 10.90
N GLN A 106 -1.56 11.92 12.17
CA GLN A 106 -1.56 10.96 13.29
C GLN A 106 -2.76 10.02 13.24
N LYS A 107 -3.88 10.50 12.72
CA LYS A 107 -5.14 9.78 12.69
C LYS A 107 -5.81 9.97 11.33
N ILE A 108 -6.22 8.87 10.72
CA ILE A 108 -6.97 8.88 9.46
C ILE A 108 -8.16 7.93 9.55
N LYS A 109 -9.24 8.30 8.90
CA LYS A 109 -10.39 7.41 8.69
C LYS A 109 -10.42 7.06 7.21
N VAL A 110 -10.46 5.76 6.91
CA VAL A 110 -10.33 5.25 5.55
C VAL A 110 -11.54 4.43 5.18
N ARG A 111 -12.09 4.71 4.00
CA ARG A 111 -13.07 3.85 3.34
C ARG A 111 -12.31 2.98 2.34
N TYR A 112 -12.57 1.68 2.37
CA TYR A 112 -11.90 0.73 1.48
C TYR A 112 -12.81 -0.47 1.23
N GLN A 113 -12.40 -1.34 0.33
CA GLN A 113 -13.06 -2.63 0.11
C GLN A 113 -12.11 -3.75 0.52
N ASN A 114 -12.68 -4.80 1.09
CA ASN A 114 -11.92 -6.02 1.42
C ASN A 114 -11.84 -6.94 0.18
N GLU A 115 -11.25 -8.14 0.33
CA GLU A 115 -11.12 -9.10 -0.78
C GLU A 115 -12.46 -9.58 -1.34
N LYS A 116 -13.53 -9.43 -0.61
CA LYS A 116 -14.89 -9.76 -1.06
C LYS A 116 -15.60 -8.55 -1.67
N MET A 117 -14.87 -7.45 -1.90
CA MET A 117 -15.41 -6.19 -2.43
C MET A 117 -16.47 -5.58 -1.53
N GLN A 118 -16.45 -5.90 -0.23
CA GLN A 118 -17.34 -5.29 0.76
C GLN A 118 -16.74 -3.98 1.24
N VAL A 119 -17.54 -2.93 1.27
CA VAL A 119 -17.12 -1.62 1.77
C VAL A 119 -16.92 -1.66 3.28
N ARG A 120 -15.79 -1.11 3.74
CA ARG A 120 -15.45 -1.01 5.15
C ARG A 120 -14.97 0.39 5.46
N LEU A 121 -15.21 0.80 6.69
CA LEU A 121 -14.70 2.04 7.26
C LEU A 121 -13.86 1.68 8.47
N LYS A 122 -12.65 2.22 8.55
CA LYS A 122 -11.77 1.99 9.69
C LYS A 122 -10.92 3.22 9.97
N THR A 123 -10.71 3.48 11.27
CA THR A 123 -9.81 4.52 11.74
C THR A 123 -8.45 3.89 12.08
N PHE A 124 -7.40 4.51 11.58
CA PHE A 124 -6.01 4.12 11.86
C PHE A 124 -5.31 5.26 12.57
N THR A 125 -4.40 4.93 13.48
CA THR A 125 -3.62 5.90 14.23
C THR A 125 -2.15 5.46 14.26
N GLY A 126 -1.25 6.39 14.54
CA GLY A 126 0.17 6.09 14.72
C GLY A 126 0.84 5.52 13.49
N PHE A 127 1.70 4.53 13.69
CA PHE A 127 2.50 3.95 12.60
C PHE A 127 1.65 3.28 11.51
N PRO A 128 0.63 2.47 11.82
CA PRO A 128 -0.26 1.95 10.78
C PRO A 128 -0.88 3.04 9.90
N ALA A 129 -1.29 4.16 10.50
CA ALA A 129 -1.80 5.30 9.74
C ALA A 129 -0.72 5.90 8.83
N GLN A 130 0.51 6.00 9.30
CA GLN A 130 1.64 6.50 8.52
C GLN A 130 1.90 5.60 7.31
N ILE A 131 1.99 4.30 7.52
CA ILE A 131 2.22 3.32 6.46
C ILE A 131 1.13 3.42 5.39
N LEU A 132 -0.12 3.41 5.82
CA LEU A 132 -1.26 3.43 4.88
C LEU A 132 -1.30 4.70 4.05
N GLN A 133 -1.02 5.87 4.64
CA GLN A 133 -0.93 7.14 3.91
C GLN A 133 0.15 7.09 2.83
N HIS A 134 1.32 6.52 3.17
CA HIS A 134 2.42 6.35 2.21
C HIS A 134 1.97 5.50 1.02
N GLU A 135 1.32 4.37 1.27
CA GLU A 135 0.89 3.48 0.19
C GLU A 135 -0.27 4.05 -0.63
N ILE A 136 -1.16 4.81 -0.02
CA ILE A 136 -2.22 5.53 -0.75
C ILE A 136 -1.60 6.58 -1.69
N ASP A 137 -0.54 7.27 -1.24
CA ASP A 137 0.19 8.19 -2.11
C ASP A 137 0.71 7.48 -3.36
N HIS A 138 1.26 6.26 -3.21
CA HIS A 138 1.70 5.46 -4.34
C HIS A 138 0.56 5.18 -5.33
N CYS A 139 -0.63 4.88 -4.84
CA CYS A 139 -1.81 4.68 -5.69
C CYS A 139 -2.15 5.93 -6.52
N ASN A 140 -1.81 7.10 -6.01
CA ASN A 140 -2.04 8.38 -6.67
C ASN A 140 -0.84 8.85 -7.50
N GLY A 141 0.18 8.02 -7.62
CA GLY A 141 1.39 8.34 -8.39
C GLY A 141 2.32 9.33 -7.71
N ILE A 142 2.19 9.52 -6.40
CA ILE A 142 3.06 10.41 -5.62
C ILE A 142 4.33 9.65 -5.23
N LEU A 143 5.47 10.18 -5.61
CA LEU A 143 6.78 9.58 -5.37
C LEU A 143 7.29 9.98 -3.98
N ILE A 144 7.09 9.06 -3.04
CA ILE A 144 7.51 9.30 -1.67
C ILE A 144 8.19 8.08 -1.08
#